data_23bf7c6bf5bd92c22e09b99c2e52f4b5
#
_entry.id   23bf7c6bf5bd92c22e09b99c2e52f4b5
#
_cell.length_a   1.000
_cell.length_b   1.000
_cell.length_c   1.000
_cell.angle_alpha   90.00
_cell.angle_beta   90.00
_cell.angle_gamma   90.00
#
_symmetry.space_group_name_H-M   'P 1'
#
loop_
_entity.id
_entity.type
_entity.pdbx_description
1 polymer ?
#
loop_
_entity_poly.entity_id
_entity_poly.type
_entity_poly.pdbx_seq_one_letter_code
_entity_poly.pdbx_strand_id
1 'polypeptide(L)'
;VTPADAHLPPLEGADNFRDVGPPPGRLFRSATLQMITRDDARLLAGDLGITAVLDLRTAEESTGYARPVLAPATRYANVPLHDVHEPPHGPGDLLGRIYREHLRHDPNLPIALDLLAMFLSHGPTIVHCAAGKDRTGMVVALALGLAGAPRDHIVRDYMLSGPAMPRVVDRLRRLPRYRHNMDRLPASVYECRSSSILMLLDSIEAHYGSFHGWARSAGVSDVSVAALRAALMPGPSGRPQPRNVRR
;
A
#
# COMPACT_ATOMS: atom_id res chain seq x y z
N VAL A 1 8.14 24.65 -8.06
CA VAL A 1 8.67 23.27 -8.06
C VAL A 1 8.78 22.85 -6.60
N THR A 2 7.85 22.03 -6.12
CA THR A 2 7.85 21.50 -4.75
C THR A 2 8.85 20.36 -4.63
N PRO A 3 9.55 20.17 -3.50
CA PRO A 3 10.59 19.14 -3.32
C PRO A 3 10.11 17.67 -3.39
N ALA A 4 8.85 17.43 -3.74
CA ALA A 4 8.24 16.10 -3.84
C ALA A 4 8.59 15.32 -5.13
N ASP A 5 9.31 15.94 -6.08
CA ASP A 5 9.69 15.32 -7.35
C ASP A 5 11.13 14.75 -7.35
N ALA A 6 11.70 14.47 -6.20
CA ALA A 6 12.90 13.66 -6.13
C ALA A 6 12.53 12.25 -6.63
N HIS A 7 12.81 11.95 -7.90
CA HIS A 7 12.62 10.63 -8.45
C HIS A 7 13.45 9.64 -7.64
N LEU A 8 12.77 8.82 -6.85
CA LEU A 8 13.42 7.68 -6.21
C LEU A 8 14.00 6.79 -7.31
N PRO A 9 15.22 6.25 -7.12
CA PRO A 9 15.74 5.29 -8.06
C PRO A 9 14.78 4.08 -8.13
N PRO A 10 14.48 3.58 -9.35
CA PRO A 10 13.64 2.41 -9.49
C PRO A 10 14.33 1.21 -8.84
N LEU A 11 13.57 0.33 -8.21
CA LEU A 11 14.07 -0.97 -7.79
C LEU A 11 14.19 -1.89 -9.01
N GLU A 12 15.28 -2.64 -9.08
CA GLU A 12 15.48 -3.62 -10.15
C GLU A 12 14.52 -4.81 -9.99
N GLY A 13 14.37 -5.28 -8.77
CA GLY A 13 13.58 -6.46 -8.44
C GLY A 13 12.11 -6.20 -8.08
N ALA A 14 11.65 -4.95 -8.06
CA ALA A 14 10.26 -4.62 -7.76
C ALA A 14 9.76 -3.45 -8.59
N ASP A 15 8.54 -3.60 -9.11
CA ASP A 15 7.84 -2.54 -9.84
C ASP A 15 6.90 -1.76 -8.91
N ASN A 16 6.35 -0.65 -9.42
CA ASN A 16 5.37 0.17 -8.73
C ASN A 16 5.86 0.72 -7.36
N PHE A 17 7.19 0.77 -7.17
CA PHE A 17 7.81 1.31 -5.96
C PHE A 17 7.79 2.83 -6.00
N ARG A 18 7.32 3.44 -4.93
CA ARG A 18 7.32 4.90 -4.74
C ARG A 18 7.08 5.31 -3.30
N ASP A 19 7.42 6.56 -3.02
CA ASP A 19 7.00 7.28 -1.82
C ASP A 19 5.52 7.68 -1.97
N VAL A 20 4.75 7.54 -0.90
CA VAL A 20 3.33 7.92 -0.88
C VAL A 20 3.16 9.42 -0.55
N GLY A 21 4.17 10.04 0.12
CA GLY A 21 4.19 11.44 0.60
C GLY A 21 2.90 12.26 0.51
N PRO A 22 2.82 13.46 1.03
CA PRO A 22 3.63 14.12 2.03
C PRO A 22 3.37 13.60 3.44
N PRO A 23 4.34 13.65 4.36
CA PRO A 23 5.72 14.04 4.13
C PRO A 23 6.51 12.94 3.45
N PRO A 24 7.49 13.27 2.60
CA PRO A 24 8.29 12.27 1.92
C PRO A 24 9.15 11.45 2.90
N GLY A 25 9.47 10.22 2.50
CA GLY A 25 10.36 9.36 3.27
C GLY A 25 9.71 8.67 4.47
N ARG A 26 8.39 8.61 4.55
CA ARG A 26 7.69 7.95 5.67
C ARG A 26 6.99 6.67 5.24
N LEU A 27 6.12 6.76 4.26
CA LEU A 27 5.34 5.64 3.74
C LEU A 27 5.71 5.39 2.28
N PHE A 28 6.13 4.17 2.01
CA PHE A 28 6.41 3.69 0.67
C PHE A 28 5.43 2.58 0.29
N ARG A 29 5.19 2.44 -1.00
CA ARG A 29 4.42 1.31 -1.52
C ARG A 29 5.14 0.65 -2.68
N SER A 30 4.86 -0.64 -2.92
CA SER A 30 5.51 -1.43 -3.96
C SER A 30 4.63 -2.58 -4.45
N ALA A 31 4.95 -3.14 -5.60
CA ALA A 31 4.61 -4.52 -5.93
C ALA A 31 5.42 -5.48 -5.05
N THR A 32 5.24 -6.78 -5.25
CA THR A 32 5.93 -7.81 -4.47
C THR A 32 7.45 -7.60 -4.44
N LEU A 33 8.03 -7.73 -3.25
CA LEU A 33 9.47 -7.60 -3.00
C LEU A 33 10.24 -8.93 -3.16
N GLN A 34 9.61 -9.98 -3.68
CA GLN A 34 10.20 -11.31 -3.76
C GLN A 34 11.46 -11.40 -4.61
N MET A 35 11.58 -10.51 -5.60
CA MET A 35 12.67 -10.52 -6.56
C MET A 35 13.66 -9.37 -6.37
N ILE A 36 13.61 -8.67 -5.23
CA ILE A 36 14.56 -7.58 -4.96
C ILE A 36 15.98 -8.11 -4.94
N THR A 37 16.88 -7.33 -5.51
CA THR A 37 18.30 -7.62 -5.55
C THR A 37 18.98 -7.23 -4.23
N ARG A 38 20.24 -7.59 -4.06
CA ARG A 38 21.03 -7.12 -2.91
C ARG A 38 21.23 -5.61 -2.95
N ASP A 39 21.30 -5.02 -4.12
CA ASP A 39 21.47 -3.58 -4.28
C ASP A 39 20.16 -2.85 -3.97
N ASP A 40 19.01 -3.39 -4.39
CA ASP A 40 17.71 -2.91 -3.92
C ASP A 40 17.60 -2.95 -2.38
N ALA A 41 18.03 -4.06 -1.77
CA ALA A 41 17.99 -4.19 -0.30
C ALA A 41 18.90 -3.18 0.40
N ARG A 42 20.07 -2.86 -0.15
CA ARG A 42 20.95 -1.80 0.37
C ARG A 42 20.34 -0.41 0.23
N LEU A 43 19.73 -0.11 -0.92
CA LEU A 43 19.00 1.13 -1.15
C LEU A 43 17.86 1.29 -0.13
N LEU A 44 17.04 0.26 0.04
CA LEU A 44 15.90 0.29 0.96
C LEU A 44 16.35 0.48 2.42
N ALA A 45 17.34 -0.28 2.88
CA ALA A 45 17.78 -0.25 4.27
C ALA A 45 18.74 0.91 4.57
N GLY A 46 19.60 1.28 3.62
CA GLY A 46 20.63 2.30 3.79
C GLY A 46 20.10 3.69 3.45
N ASP A 47 19.87 3.95 2.18
CA ASP A 47 19.58 5.31 1.70
C ASP A 47 18.17 5.76 2.10
N LEU A 48 17.19 4.88 2.03
CA LEU A 48 15.81 5.18 2.39
C LEU A 48 15.48 4.89 3.85
N GLY A 49 16.35 4.17 4.55
CA GLY A 49 16.23 3.88 5.98
C GLY A 49 14.96 3.08 6.32
N ILE A 50 14.51 2.20 5.43
CA ILE A 50 13.31 1.39 5.65
C ILE A 50 13.48 0.52 6.90
N THR A 51 12.60 0.69 7.87
CA THR A 51 12.61 -0.03 9.14
C THR A 51 11.58 -1.14 9.23
N ALA A 52 10.56 -1.10 8.38
CA ALA A 52 9.49 -2.10 8.41
C ALA A 52 8.89 -2.37 7.02
N VAL A 53 8.35 -3.58 6.85
CA VAL A 53 7.60 -4.01 5.68
C VAL A 53 6.29 -4.66 6.14
N LEU A 54 5.18 -4.16 5.60
CA LEU A 54 3.85 -4.73 5.75
C LEU A 54 3.46 -5.44 4.43
N ASP A 55 3.38 -6.76 4.49
CA ASP A 55 3.01 -7.61 3.35
C ASP A 55 1.53 -7.99 3.44
N LEU A 56 0.75 -7.57 2.45
CA LEU A 56 -0.70 -7.80 2.39
C LEU A 56 -1.08 -9.02 1.54
N ARG A 57 -0.11 -9.80 1.10
CA ARG A 57 -0.34 -10.99 0.27
C ARG A 57 -0.94 -12.12 1.10
N THR A 58 -1.69 -13.00 0.43
CA THR A 58 -2.20 -14.20 1.09
C THR A 58 -1.06 -15.06 1.63
N ALA A 59 -1.35 -15.91 2.62
CA ALA A 59 -0.36 -16.83 3.17
C ALA A 59 0.29 -17.67 2.05
N GLU A 60 -0.52 -18.09 1.10
CA GLU A 60 -0.04 -18.83 -0.04
C GLU A 60 0.88 -18.02 -0.95
N GLU A 61 0.62 -16.76 -1.24
CA GLU A 61 1.48 -15.88 -2.02
C GLU A 61 2.79 -15.60 -1.29
N SER A 62 2.80 -15.57 0.04
CA SER A 62 3.95 -15.20 0.86
C SER A 62 4.85 -16.40 1.22
N THR A 63 4.29 -17.60 1.41
CA THR A 63 5.04 -18.80 1.86
C THR A 63 5.75 -19.54 0.73
N GLY A 64 5.29 -19.42 -0.50
CA GLY A 64 5.87 -20.12 -1.66
C GLY A 64 7.21 -19.57 -2.15
N TYR A 65 7.71 -18.47 -1.57
CA TYR A 65 8.90 -17.78 -2.03
C TYR A 65 9.75 -17.32 -0.84
N ALA A 66 11.07 -17.36 -1.04
CA ALA A 66 12.01 -16.84 -0.05
C ALA A 66 11.61 -15.42 0.39
N ARG A 67 11.70 -15.14 1.69
CA ARG A 67 11.53 -13.78 2.18
C ARG A 67 12.52 -12.87 1.44
N PRO A 68 12.10 -11.66 1.06
CA PRO A 68 13.03 -10.73 0.46
C PRO A 68 14.28 -10.58 1.34
N VAL A 69 15.43 -10.42 0.74
CA VAL A 69 16.71 -10.21 1.43
C VAL A 69 16.73 -8.81 2.03
N LEU A 70 15.91 -8.63 3.07
CA LEU A 70 15.87 -7.38 3.84
C LEU A 70 16.98 -7.37 4.88
N ALA A 71 17.36 -6.18 5.32
CA ALA A 71 18.30 -6.05 6.42
C ALA A 71 17.77 -6.77 7.67
N PRO A 72 18.62 -7.45 8.45
CA PRO A 72 18.19 -8.22 9.63
C PRO A 72 17.37 -7.43 10.65
N ALA A 73 17.59 -6.11 10.72
CA ALA A 73 16.85 -5.21 11.60
C ALA A 73 15.48 -4.78 11.07
N THR A 74 15.14 -5.11 9.82
CA THR A 74 13.85 -4.72 9.22
C THR A 74 12.73 -5.57 9.81
N ARG A 75 11.76 -4.91 10.44
CA ARG A 75 10.54 -5.59 10.91
C ARG A 75 9.71 -6.03 9.71
N TYR A 76 9.15 -7.22 9.81
CA TYR A 76 8.27 -7.76 8.77
C TYR A 76 7.01 -8.33 9.40
N ALA A 77 5.87 -7.94 8.87
CA ALA A 77 4.60 -8.57 9.19
C ALA A 77 3.85 -8.92 7.90
N ASN A 78 3.24 -10.10 7.89
CA ASN A 78 2.28 -10.48 6.85
C ASN A 78 0.88 -10.42 7.45
N VAL A 79 0.04 -9.57 6.87
CA VAL A 79 -1.38 -9.45 7.19
C VAL A 79 -2.15 -9.72 5.90
N PRO A 80 -2.52 -10.96 5.66
CA PRO A 80 -3.17 -11.35 4.41
C PRO A 80 -4.52 -10.64 4.27
N LEU A 81 -4.68 -9.78 3.28
CA LEU A 81 -6.00 -9.37 2.85
C LEU A 81 -6.54 -10.46 1.92
N HIS A 82 -7.77 -10.88 2.18
CA HIS A 82 -8.37 -12.03 1.52
C HIS A 82 -8.53 -11.78 0.02
N ASP A 83 -8.31 -12.81 -0.80
CA ASP A 83 -8.77 -12.77 -2.19
C ASP A 83 -10.29 -12.94 -2.19
N VAL A 84 -10.98 -12.13 -2.95
CA VAL A 84 -12.41 -12.30 -3.20
C VAL A 84 -12.57 -13.48 -4.16
N HIS A 85 -12.92 -14.65 -3.61
CA HIS A 85 -13.02 -15.89 -4.39
C HIS A 85 -14.11 -15.82 -5.46
N GLU A 86 -15.20 -15.12 -5.16
CA GLU A 86 -16.28 -14.86 -6.09
C GLU A 86 -16.42 -13.35 -6.27
N PRO A 87 -16.09 -12.82 -7.47
CA PRO A 87 -16.27 -11.42 -7.73
C PRO A 87 -17.75 -11.01 -7.55
N PRO A 88 -18.02 -9.94 -6.79
CA PRO A 88 -19.39 -9.53 -6.56
C PRO A 88 -20.09 -9.17 -7.88
N HIS A 89 -21.29 -9.72 -8.09
CA HIS A 89 -22.12 -9.41 -9.25
C HIS A 89 -22.66 -7.99 -9.19
N GLY A 90 -22.97 -7.39 -10.36
CA GLY A 90 -23.63 -6.10 -10.45
C GLY A 90 -23.00 -5.15 -11.46
N PRO A 91 -23.64 -4.00 -11.69
CA PRO A 91 -23.15 -2.99 -12.62
C PRO A 91 -21.93 -2.24 -12.07
N GLY A 92 -21.19 -1.58 -12.95
CA GLY A 92 -20.08 -0.73 -12.62
C GLY A 92 -18.72 -1.46 -12.57
N ASP A 93 -17.74 -0.81 -11.97
CA ASP A 93 -16.36 -1.24 -11.93
C ASP A 93 -16.19 -2.47 -11.03
N LEU A 94 -15.68 -3.57 -11.60
CA LEU A 94 -15.47 -4.83 -10.87
C LEU A 94 -14.55 -4.66 -9.66
N LEU A 95 -13.41 -3.98 -9.84
CA LEU A 95 -12.46 -3.74 -8.74
C LEU A 95 -13.07 -2.87 -7.65
N GLY A 96 -13.82 -1.84 -8.02
CA GLY A 96 -14.53 -1.01 -7.06
C GLY A 96 -15.52 -1.80 -6.22
N ARG A 97 -16.22 -2.79 -6.81
CA ARG A 97 -17.09 -3.71 -6.04
C ARG A 97 -16.27 -4.59 -5.09
N ILE A 98 -15.15 -5.13 -5.56
CA ILE A 98 -14.24 -5.92 -4.73
C ILE A 98 -13.72 -5.07 -3.55
N TYR A 99 -13.32 -3.83 -3.78
CA TYR A 99 -12.84 -2.94 -2.70
C TYR A 99 -13.93 -2.66 -1.66
N ARG A 100 -15.19 -2.52 -2.08
CA ARG A 100 -16.32 -2.36 -1.15
C ARG A 100 -16.55 -3.61 -0.29
N GLU A 101 -16.39 -4.80 -0.85
CA GLU A 101 -16.51 -6.05 -0.09
C GLU A 101 -15.40 -6.16 0.95
N HIS A 102 -14.15 -5.88 0.58
CA HIS A 102 -13.06 -5.80 1.54
C HIS A 102 -13.34 -4.78 2.66
N LEU A 103 -13.78 -3.58 2.28
CA LEU A 103 -14.07 -2.52 3.24
C LEU A 103 -15.08 -2.95 4.31
N ARG A 104 -16.05 -3.79 3.94
CA ARG A 104 -17.13 -4.24 4.80
C ARG A 104 -16.82 -5.48 5.60
N HIS A 105 -16.06 -6.40 5.01
CA HIS A 105 -16.01 -7.79 5.47
C HIS A 105 -14.61 -8.33 5.74
N ASP A 106 -13.54 -7.63 5.35
CA ASP A 106 -12.19 -8.13 5.58
C ASP A 106 -11.72 -7.80 7.02
N PRO A 107 -11.64 -8.81 7.91
CA PRO A 107 -11.27 -8.60 9.31
C PRO A 107 -9.80 -8.19 9.48
N ASN A 108 -8.97 -8.40 8.44
CA ASN A 108 -7.56 -8.07 8.49
C ASN A 108 -7.27 -6.63 8.07
N LEU A 109 -8.24 -5.93 7.47
CA LEU A 109 -8.05 -4.55 7.03
C LEU A 109 -7.76 -3.58 8.20
N PRO A 110 -8.54 -3.61 9.33
CA PRO A 110 -8.20 -2.83 10.51
C PRO A 110 -6.86 -3.25 11.15
N ILE A 111 -6.54 -4.55 11.18
CA ILE A 111 -5.26 -5.06 11.69
C ILE A 111 -4.08 -4.51 10.87
N ALA A 112 -4.23 -4.46 9.55
CA ALA A 112 -3.21 -3.90 8.68
C ALA A 112 -2.96 -2.41 8.96
N LEU A 113 -4.02 -1.64 9.27
CA LEU A 113 -3.89 -0.23 9.63
C LEU A 113 -3.25 -0.02 11.00
N ASP A 114 -3.61 -0.81 12.00
CA ASP A 114 -3.00 -0.75 13.33
C ASP A 114 -1.50 -1.07 13.27
N LEU A 115 -1.12 -2.11 12.52
CA LEU A 115 0.29 -2.45 12.31
C LEU A 115 1.03 -1.40 11.48
N LEU A 116 0.41 -0.86 10.43
CA LEU A 116 1.00 0.22 9.66
C LEU A 116 1.27 1.45 10.54
N ALA A 117 0.32 1.84 11.38
CA ALA A 117 0.47 2.93 12.34
C ALA A 117 1.62 2.70 13.30
N MET A 118 1.71 1.49 13.87
CA MET A 118 2.80 1.08 14.74
C MET A 118 4.15 1.12 14.02
N PHE A 119 4.25 0.62 12.80
CA PHE A 119 5.50 0.63 12.04
C PHE A 119 5.94 2.07 11.71
N LEU A 120 5.01 2.90 11.25
CA LEU A 120 5.29 4.30 10.94
C LEU A 120 5.74 5.12 12.16
N SER A 121 5.32 4.77 13.37
CA SER A 121 5.80 5.41 14.60
C SER A 121 7.28 5.11 14.88
N HIS A 122 7.82 4.04 14.30
CA HIS A 122 9.22 3.63 14.48
C HIS A 122 10.14 4.04 13.31
N GLY A 123 9.59 4.32 12.14
CA GLY A 123 10.40 4.74 10.98
C GLY A 123 9.73 4.54 9.64
N PRO A 124 10.48 4.76 8.54
CA PRO A 124 9.99 4.55 7.20
C PRO A 124 9.52 3.12 6.96
N THR A 125 8.36 2.96 6.34
CA THR A 125 7.67 1.68 6.18
C THR A 125 7.26 1.46 4.73
N ILE A 126 7.46 0.24 4.22
CA ILE A 126 6.90 -0.19 2.93
C ILE A 126 5.64 -1.01 3.18
N VAL A 127 4.57 -0.73 2.43
CA VAL A 127 3.40 -1.58 2.31
C VAL A 127 3.31 -2.15 0.89
N HIS A 128 3.09 -3.44 0.76
CA HIS A 128 3.00 -4.09 -0.55
C HIS A 128 2.02 -5.27 -0.59
N CYS A 129 1.62 -5.62 -1.80
CA CYS A 129 0.93 -6.89 -2.10
C CYS A 129 1.59 -7.54 -3.34
N ALA A 130 0.86 -8.25 -4.17
CA ALA A 130 1.39 -8.79 -5.44
C ALA A 130 1.73 -7.68 -6.44
N ALA A 131 0.73 -6.87 -6.82
CA ALA A 131 0.87 -5.79 -7.79
C ALA A 131 1.17 -4.41 -7.19
N GLY A 132 1.02 -4.24 -5.87
CA GLY A 132 1.12 -2.95 -5.21
C GLY A 132 0.00 -1.97 -5.58
N LYS A 133 -1.08 -2.45 -6.19
CA LYS A 133 -2.20 -1.65 -6.71
C LYS A 133 -3.44 -1.78 -5.82
N ASP A 134 -4.03 -2.97 -5.72
CA ASP A 134 -5.37 -3.19 -5.16
C ASP A 134 -5.37 -3.21 -3.62
N ARG A 135 -4.91 -4.28 -3.00
CA ARG A 135 -4.81 -4.41 -1.52
C ARG A 135 -3.97 -3.29 -0.91
N THR A 136 -2.83 -3.00 -1.53
CA THR A 136 -1.95 -1.88 -1.15
C THR A 136 -2.67 -0.55 -1.31
N GLY A 137 -3.37 -0.35 -2.43
CA GLY A 137 -4.13 0.87 -2.72
C GLY A 137 -5.23 1.13 -1.69
N MET A 138 -5.95 0.10 -1.25
CA MET A 138 -6.97 0.23 -0.20
C MET A 138 -6.36 0.64 1.14
N VAL A 139 -5.30 -0.05 1.60
CA VAL A 139 -4.64 0.28 2.87
C VAL A 139 -4.04 1.68 2.85
N VAL A 140 -3.39 2.07 1.75
CA VAL A 140 -2.84 3.43 1.58
C VAL A 140 -3.94 4.47 1.55
N ALA A 141 -5.04 4.23 0.82
CA ALA A 141 -6.18 5.17 0.77
C ALA A 141 -6.80 5.38 2.14
N LEU A 142 -6.99 4.32 2.92
CA LEU A 142 -7.52 4.39 4.27
C LEU A 142 -6.55 5.11 5.22
N ALA A 143 -5.26 4.81 5.16
CA ALA A 143 -4.24 5.46 5.98
C ALA A 143 -4.16 6.97 5.68
N LEU A 144 -4.13 7.35 4.40
CA LEU A 144 -4.14 8.76 3.97
C LEU A 144 -5.44 9.46 4.38
N GLY A 145 -6.59 8.83 4.19
CA GLY A 145 -7.88 9.40 4.57
C GLY A 145 -8.02 9.61 6.08
N LEU A 146 -7.56 8.65 6.89
CA LEU A 146 -7.51 8.77 8.37
C LEU A 146 -6.53 9.86 8.80
N ALA A 147 -5.44 10.05 8.07
CA ALA A 147 -4.52 11.15 8.31
C ALA A 147 -5.08 12.52 7.92
N GLY A 148 -6.15 12.57 7.14
CA GLY A 148 -6.79 13.81 6.68
C GLY A 148 -6.31 14.31 5.31
N ALA A 149 -5.72 13.43 4.50
CA ALA A 149 -5.31 13.79 3.15
C ALA A 149 -6.53 14.13 2.27
N PRO A 150 -6.40 15.12 1.36
CA PRO A 150 -7.44 15.44 0.40
C PRO A 150 -7.78 14.25 -0.51
N ARG A 151 -9.05 14.12 -0.89
CA ARG A 151 -9.56 13.03 -1.75
C ARG A 151 -8.81 12.92 -3.09
N ASP A 152 -8.49 14.05 -3.70
CA ASP A 152 -7.76 14.11 -4.96
C ASP A 152 -6.31 13.60 -4.82
N HIS A 153 -5.69 13.78 -3.65
CA HIS A 153 -4.38 13.21 -3.35
C HIS A 153 -4.43 11.67 -3.31
N ILE A 154 -5.43 11.12 -2.64
CA ILE A 154 -5.63 9.65 -2.56
C ILE A 154 -5.84 9.06 -3.96
N VAL A 155 -6.70 9.68 -4.77
CA VAL A 155 -6.98 9.23 -6.15
C VAL A 155 -5.72 9.33 -7.00
N ARG A 156 -4.96 10.42 -6.89
CA ARG A 156 -3.72 10.63 -7.64
C ARG A 156 -2.67 9.57 -7.28
N ASP A 157 -2.43 9.31 -6.00
CA ASP A 157 -1.51 8.24 -5.60
C ASP A 157 -1.92 6.89 -6.19
N TYR A 158 -3.19 6.52 -6.09
CA TYR A 158 -3.67 5.26 -6.66
C TYR A 158 -3.38 5.16 -8.16
N MET A 159 -3.69 6.23 -8.91
CA MET A 159 -3.52 6.29 -10.38
C MET A 159 -2.06 6.21 -10.84
N LEU A 160 -1.10 6.59 -10.00
CA LEU A 160 0.33 6.41 -10.27
C LEU A 160 0.73 4.93 -10.43
N SER A 161 -0.13 3.99 -10.06
CA SER A 161 0.11 2.57 -10.33
C SER A 161 -0.07 2.21 -11.82
N GLY A 162 -0.87 2.98 -12.58
CA GLY A 162 -1.20 2.68 -13.98
C GLY A 162 0.01 2.45 -14.88
N PRO A 163 0.97 3.39 -14.94
CA PRO A 163 2.17 3.24 -15.79
C PRO A 163 3.04 2.03 -15.45
N ALA A 164 3.00 1.53 -14.21
CA ALA A 164 3.77 0.37 -13.79
C ALA A 164 3.10 -0.96 -14.15
N MET A 165 1.77 -0.98 -14.37
CA MET A 165 1.01 -2.21 -14.55
C MET A 165 1.49 -3.13 -15.66
N PRO A 166 1.90 -2.67 -16.85
CA PRO A 166 2.41 -3.57 -17.89
C PRO A 166 3.62 -4.40 -17.41
N ARG A 167 4.58 -3.75 -16.72
CA ARG A 167 5.75 -4.44 -16.17
C ARG A 167 5.40 -5.36 -15.00
N VAL A 168 4.50 -4.91 -14.12
CA VAL A 168 3.99 -5.73 -13.01
C VAL A 168 3.34 -7.01 -13.54
N VAL A 169 2.47 -6.90 -14.54
CA VAL A 169 1.78 -8.05 -15.15
C VAL A 169 2.78 -9.01 -15.78
N ASP A 170 3.76 -8.51 -16.56
CA ASP A 170 4.80 -9.34 -17.17
C ASP A 170 5.61 -10.09 -16.10
N ARG A 171 6.02 -9.40 -15.04
CA ARG A 171 6.77 -9.99 -13.93
C ARG A 171 5.97 -11.06 -13.19
N LEU A 172 4.71 -10.78 -12.85
CA LEU A 172 3.85 -11.73 -12.15
C LEU A 172 3.57 -12.98 -13.00
N ARG A 173 3.40 -12.84 -14.31
CA ARG A 173 3.22 -13.99 -15.23
C ARG A 173 4.40 -14.95 -15.26
N ARG A 174 5.61 -14.49 -14.93
CA ARG A 174 6.81 -15.35 -14.83
C ARG A 174 6.79 -16.22 -13.56
N LEU A 175 5.97 -15.87 -12.59
CA LEU A 175 5.82 -16.61 -11.34
C LEU A 175 4.65 -17.60 -11.48
N PRO A 176 4.88 -18.94 -11.44
CA PRO A 176 3.87 -19.95 -11.75
C PRO A 176 2.56 -19.78 -10.98
N ARG A 177 2.65 -19.39 -9.73
CA ARG A 177 1.52 -19.19 -8.85
C ARG A 177 0.58 -18.07 -9.31
N TYR A 178 1.12 -16.92 -9.66
CA TYR A 178 0.32 -15.79 -10.13
C TYR A 178 -0.26 -16.05 -11.52
N ARG A 179 0.50 -16.73 -12.40
CA ARG A 179 0.04 -17.08 -13.75
C ARG A 179 -1.30 -17.82 -13.73
N HIS A 180 -1.41 -18.86 -12.90
CA HIS A 180 -2.64 -19.66 -12.81
C HIS A 180 -3.87 -18.80 -12.44
N ASN A 181 -3.71 -17.88 -11.49
CA ASN A 181 -4.80 -16.99 -11.10
C ASN A 181 -5.08 -15.91 -12.16
N MET A 182 -4.04 -15.42 -12.82
CA MET A 182 -4.15 -14.36 -13.83
C MET A 182 -4.93 -14.83 -15.07
N ASP A 183 -4.79 -16.09 -15.47
CA ASP A 183 -5.50 -16.66 -16.62
C ASP A 183 -7.02 -16.80 -16.38
N ARG A 184 -7.46 -16.72 -15.12
CA ARG A 184 -8.88 -16.82 -14.70
C ARG A 184 -9.58 -15.47 -14.55
N LEU A 185 -8.82 -14.39 -14.46
CA LEU A 185 -9.36 -13.05 -14.22
C LEU A 185 -9.46 -12.25 -15.53
N PRO A 186 -10.50 -11.43 -15.68
CA PRO A 186 -10.62 -10.57 -16.86
C PRO A 186 -9.49 -9.54 -16.90
N ALA A 187 -9.04 -9.18 -18.11
CA ALA A 187 -7.94 -8.24 -18.33
C ALA A 187 -8.15 -6.88 -17.63
N SER A 188 -9.40 -6.45 -17.47
CA SER A 188 -9.77 -5.20 -16.78
C SER A 188 -9.32 -5.14 -15.33
N VAL A 189 -9.08 -6.29 -14.67
CA VAL A 189 -8.55 -6.34 -13.30
C VAL A 189 -7.11 -5.78 -13.21
N TYR A 190 -6.36 -5.86 -14.32
CA TYR A 190 -5.00 -5.34 -14.40
C TYR A 190 -4.92 -3.87 -14.80
N GLU A 191 -6.04 -3.27 -15.15
CA GLU A 191 -6.11 -1.85 -15.42
C GLU A 191 -6.14 -1.04 -14.10
N CYS A 192 -5.63 0.19 -14.16
CA CYS A 192 -5.72 1.14 -13.06
C CYS A 192 -6.73 2.20 -13.45
N ARG A 193 -7.94 2.14 -12.86
CA ARG A 193 -9.04 3.06 -13.15
C ARG A 193 -9.39 3.87 -11.92
N SER A 194 -9.57 5.17 -12.08
CA SER A 194 -10.02 6.03 -10.97
C SER A 194 -11.39 5.63 -10.42
N SER A 195 -12.27 5.06 -11.26
CA SER A 195 -13.57 4.54 -10.83
C SER A 195 -13.48 3.53 -9.69
N SER A 196 -12.44 2.67 -9.69
CA SER A 196 -12.27 1.65 -8.66
C SER A 196 -12.03 2.28 -7.27
N ILE A 197 -11.08 3.20 -7.18
CA ILE A 197 -10.78 3.85 -5.90
C ILE A 197 -11.87 4.85 -5.50
N LEU A 198 -12.48 5.55 -6.45
CA LEU A 198 -13.59 6.44 -6.16
C LEU A 198 -14.77 5.69 -5.55
N MET A 199 -15.09 4.50 -6.04
CA MET A 199 -16.15 3.67 -5.48
C MET A 199 -15.87 3.25 -4.03
N LEU A 200 -14.61 3.04 -3.65
CA LEU A 200 -14.21 2.83 -2.25
C LEU A 200 -14.50 4.09 -1.42
N LEU A 201 -14.03 5.24 -1.89
CA LEU A 201 -14.16 6.52 -1.17
C LEU A 201 -15.62 6.92 -1.01
N ASP A 202 -16.43 6.77 -2.06
CA ASP A 202 -17.89 7.03 -2.02
C ASP A 202 -18.59 6.09 -1.04
N SER A 203 -18.16 4.84 -0.95
CA SER A 203 -18.73 3.87 -0.02
C SER A 203 -18.41 4.21 1.44
N ILE A 204 -17.22 4.74 1.72
CA ILE A 204 -16.87 5.22 3.06
C ILE A 204 -17.77 6.39 3.45
N GLU A 205 -17.94 7.35 2.56
CA GLU A 205 -18.76 8.53 2.81
C GLU A 205 -20.24 8.16 2.98
N ALA A 206 -20.78 7.35 2.08
CA ALA A 206 -22.20 6.97 2.07
C ALA A 206 -22.61 6.09 3.25
N HIS A 207 -21.76 5.15 3.72
CA HIS A 207 -22.14 4.18 4.74
C HIS A 207 -21.62 4.49 6.13
N TYR A 208 -20.52 5.24 6.22
CA TYR A 208 -19.84 5.53 7.50
C TYR A 208 -19.70 7.02 7.78
N GLY A 209 -20.10 7.89 6.84
CA GLY A 209 -20.03 9.35 6.94
C GLY A 209 -18.61 9.92 6.84
N SER A 210 -17.59 9.16 7.19
CA SER A 210 -16.18 9.57 7.12
C SER A 210 -15.22 8.39 7.28
N PHE A 211 -13.93 8.60 6.99
CA PHE A 211 -12.87 7.63 7.31
C PHE A 211 -12.84 7.28 8.80
N HIS A 212 -13.02 8.27 9.70
CA HIS A 212 -13.07 8.03 11.14
C HIS A 212 -14.32 7.23 11.54
N GLY A 213 -15.47 7.47 10.87
CA GLY A 213 -16.67 6.66 11.06
C GLY A 213 -16.44 5.20 10.71
N TRP A 214 -15.81 4.95 9.57
CA TRP A 214 -15.41 3.61 9.17
C TRP A 214 -14.42 2.99 10.17
N ALA A 215 -13.36 3.70 10.54
CA ALA A 215 -12.34 3.18 11.44
C ALA A 215 -12.94 2.73 12.79
N ARG A 216 -13.84 3.51 13.38
CA ARG A 216 -14.56 3.13 14.59
C ARG A 216 -15.43 1.90 14.39
N SER A 217 -16.16 1.82 13.29
CA SER A 217 -16.98 0.65 12.93
C SER A 217 -16.15 -0.61 12.72
N ALA A 218 -14.96 -0.48 12.14
CA ALA A 218 -14.04 -1.58 11.85
C ALA A 218 -13.16 -1.97 13.06
N GLY A 219 -13.14 -1.17 14.13
CA GLY A 219 -12.34 -1.45 15.33
C GLY A 219 -10.88 -0.99 15.26
N VAL A 220 -10.53 -0.07 14.33
CA VAL A 220 -9.20 0.58 14.32
C VAL A 220 -9.07 1.47 15.55
N SER A 221 -7.96 1.34 16.28
CA SER A 221 -7.75 2.07 17.53
C SER A 221 -7.54 3.57 17.30
N ASP A 222 -8.03 4.41 18.22
CA ASP A 222 -7.80 5.86 18.18
C ASP A 222 -6.31 6.20 18.27
N VAL A 223 -5.52 5.37 18.94
CA VAL A 223 -4.05 5.50 19.01
C VAL A 223 -3.44 5.33 17.61
N SER A 224 -3.90 4.35 16.86
CA SER A 224 -3.43 4.12 15.49
C SER A 224 -3.83 5.26 14.56
N VAL A 225 -5.05 5.75 14.67
CA VAL A 225 -5.50 6.92 13.89
C VAL A 225 -4.63 8.15 14.18
N ALA A 226 -4.35 8.42 15.45
CA ALA A 226 -3.45 9.52 15.83
C ALA A 226 -2.02 9.33 15.31
N ALA A 227 -1.49 8.10 15.36
CA ALA A 227 -0.17 7.78 14.85
C ALA A 227 -0.08 7.92 13.31
N LEU A 228 -1.08 7.46 12.57
CA LEU A 228 -1.17 7.66 11.11
C LEU A 228 -1.18 9.15 10.77
N ARG A 229 -1.98 9.94 11.47
CA ARG A 229 -2.03 11.39 11.26
C ARG A 229 -0.69 12.07 11.53
N ALA A 230 -0.04 11.72 12.65
CA ALA A 230 1.26 12.28 13.00
C ALA A 230 2.36 11.90 11.98
N ALA A 231 2.29 10.69 11.42
CA ALA A 231 3.27 10.20 10.46
C ALA A 231 3.06 10.75 9.04
N LEU A 232 1.81 10.88 8.59
CA LEU A 232 1.48 11.15 7.19
C LEU A 232 1.02 12.59 6.92
N MET A 233 0.54 13.31 7.94
CA MET A 233 0.12 14.70 7.83
C MET A 233 0.61 15.48 9.05
N PRO A 234 1.94 15.60 9.27
CA PRO A 234 2.44 16.34 10.41
C PRO A 234 2.02 17.81 10.29
N GLY A 235 1.55 18.36 11.41
CA GLY A 235 1.26 19.80 11.51
C GLY A 235 2.51 20.65 11.24
N PRO A 236 2.37 21.99 11.11
CA PRO A 236 3.47 22.89 10.77
C PRO A 236 4.71 22.82 11.66
N SER A 237 4.58 22.28 12.87
CA SER A 237 5.66 22.10 13.86
C SER A 237 6.44 20.78 13.76
N GLY A 238 6.03 19.85 12.90
CA GLY A 238 6.57 18.48 12.81
C GLY A 238 7.52 18.23 11.64
N ARG A 239 8.25 19.22 11.13
CA ARG A 239 9.26 18.96 10.10
C ARG A 239 10.40 18.12 10.70
N PRO A 240 10.70 16.91 10.17
CA PRO A 240 11.92 16.21 10.55
C PRO A 240 13.13 17.08 10.20
N GLN A 241 14.01 17.29 11.16
CA GLN A 241 15.29 17.94 10.87
C GLN A 241 16.09 17.04 9.92
N PRO A 242 16.73 17.61 8.88
CA PRO A 242 17.61 16.84 8.01
C PRO A 242 18.73 16.22 8.87
N ARG A 243 18.89 14.91 8.80
CA ARG A 243 20.03 14.23 9.42
C ARG A 243 21.29 14.78 8.77
N ASN A 244 22.12 15.46 9.57
CA ASN A 244 23.47 15.86 9.16
C ASN A 244 24.25 14.61 8.79
N VAL A 245 24.40 14.37 7.50
CA VAL A 245 25.38 13.42 6.97
C VAL A 245 26.75 14.06 7.22
N ARG A 246 27.42 13.63 8.27
CA ARG A 246 28.85 13.97 8.46
C ARG A 246 29.63 13.34 7.32
N ARG A 247 30.36 14.18 6.61
CA ARG A 247 31.35 13.78 5.59
C ARG A 247 32.46 12.95 6.20
#